data_987b689ccbf40bb39a1b3bd3635d02f3
#
_entry.id   987b689ccbf40bb39a1b3bd3635d02f3
#
_cell.length_a   1.000
_cell.length_b   1.000
_cell.length_c   1.000
_cell.angle_alpha   90.00
_cell.angle_beta   90.00
_cell.angle_gamma   90.00
#
_symmetry.space_group_name_H-M   'P 1'
#
loop_
_entity.id
_entity.type
_entity.pdbx_description
1 polymer ?
#
loop_
_entity_poly.entity_id
_entity_poly.type
_entity_poly.pdbx_seq_one_letter_code
_entity_poly.pdbx_strand_id
1 'polypeptide(L)'
;MKKLNRFLLAAPKSGSGKTLFTCGLLALYKRHGKKVAAAKCGPDYIDPMFHRKVLGIPSCNIDTYFTAREVCRSLLAEGCAGAELAILEGVMGYYDGLGGQSEKASTYEVAKVTETPVILVVDGKGASVSLAAWIQGMMTYRKDSNIQGILLNKVSGGYYPRLKELLEQECQIPVLGYLPEKKELVIPSRHLGLVSPKEMEAFDKWIEEVADILEETVEWEKLEKIAEGAPLLCGEDIAVPRLPGKVRIGVARDEAFSFYYEEN
;
A
#
# COMPACT_ATOMS: atom_id res chain seq x y z
N MET A 1 -12.20 -1.06 -19.93
CA MET A 1 -10.79 -1.37 -19.57
C MET A 1 -10.06 -0.05 -19.36
N LYS A 2 -9.43 0.12 -18.19
CA LYS A 2 -8.66 1.33 -17.86
C LYS A 2 -7.19 0.95 -17.60
N LYS A 3 -6.25 1.70 -18.17
CA LYS A 3 -4.83 1.61 -17.80
C LYS A 3 -4.66 2.38 -16.49
N LEU A 4 -4.17 1.73 -15.47
CA LEU A 4 -3.78 2.31 -14.20
C LEU A 4 -2.44 1.69 -13.81
N ASN A 5 -1.38 2.47 -13.85
CA ASN A 5 -0.09 2.03 -13.35
C ASN A 5 -0.23 1.86 -11.84
N ARG A 6 0.15 0.69 -11.31
CA ARG A 6 -0.05 0.39 -9.90
C ARG A 6 0.90 -0.67 -9.40
N PHE A 7 1.20 -0.62 -8.12
CA PHE A 7 1.81 -1.72 -7.37
C PHE A 7 1.20 -1.81 -5.97
N LEU A 8 1.39 -2.95 -5.34
CA LEU A 8 0.88 -3.23 -4.01
C LEU A 8 2.05 -3.46 -3.05
N LEU A 9 2.07 -2.75 -1.92
CA LEU A 9 3.01 -2.98 -0.83
C LEU A 9 2.47 -4.06 0.11
N ALA A 10 3.08 -5.22 0.07
CA ALA A 10 2.78 -6.34 0.97
C ALA A 10 3.91 -6.54 1.99
N ALA A 11 3.69 -7.38 2.98
CA ALA A 11 4.73 -7.75 3.93
C ALA A 11 4.49 -9.17 4.46
N PRO A 12 5.52 -9.85 4.98
CA PRO A 12 5.35 -11.17 5.60
C PRO A 12 4.52 -11.14 6.89
N LYS A 13 4.46 -10.00 7.58
CA LYS A 13 3.72 -9.82 8.83
C LYS A 13 3.34 -8.36 9.07
N SER A 14 2.45 -8.12 10.05
CA SER A 14 2.20 -6.78 10.57
C SER A 14 3.46 -6.15 11.16
N GLY A 15 3.55 -4.81 11.13
CA GLY A 15 4.68 -4.08 11.69
C GLY A 15 5.97 -4.09 10.85
N SER A 16 5.96 -4.66 9.64
CA SER A 16 7.14 -4.65 8.74
C SER A 16 7.44 -3.30 8.10
N GLY A 17 6.53 -2.31 8.18
CA GLY A 17 6.75 -0.96 7.67
C GLY A 17 5.95 -0.59 6.43
N LYS A 18 4.91 -1.37 6.04
CA LYS A 18 4.05 -1.06 4.87
C LYS A 18 3.59 0.39 4.85
N THR A 19 2.93 0.84 5.91
CA THR A 19 2.39 2.20 6.01
C THR A 19 3.47 3.27 5.91
N LEU A 20 4.64 3.03 6.51
CA LEU A 20 5.78 3.95 6.42
C LEU A 20 6.24 4.14 4.97
N PHE A 21 6.43 3.04 4.24
CA PHE A 21 6.77 3.11 2.81
C PHE A 21 5.62 3.68 1.97
N THR A 22 4.36 3.32 2.26
CA THR A 22 3.21 3.85 1.52
C THR A 22 3.14 5.36 1.62
N CYS A 23 3.14 5.90 2.84
CA CYS A 23 3.05 7.34 3.06
C CYS A 23 4.25 8.09 2.46
N GLY A 24 5.46 7.59 2.69
CA GLY A 24 6.67 8.22 2.15
C GLY A 24 6.73 8.20 0.63
N LEU A 25 6.39 7.08 -0.02
CA LEU A 25 6.37 6.99 -1.49
C LEU A 25 5.26 7.86 -2.10
N LEU A 26 4.08 7.92 -1.48
CA LEU A 26 3.02 8.81 -1.92
C LEU A 26 3.46 10.28 -1.86
N ALA A 27 4.12 10.68 -0.77
CA ALA A 27 4.66 12.03 -0.62
C ALA A 27 5.77 12.30 -1.63
N LEU A 28 6.70 11.38 -1.83
CA LEU A 28 7.80 11.48 -2.80
C LEU A 28 7.27 11.68 -4.22
N TYR A 29 6.37 10.81 -4.68
CA TYR A 29 5.80 10.94 -6.01
C TYR A 29 4.99 12.22 -6.20
N LYS A 30 4.24 12.64 -5.18
CA LYS A 30 3.52 13.93 -5.19
C LYS A 30 4.49 15.11 -5.30
N ARG A 31 5.62 15.08 -4.58
CA ARG A 31 6.70 16.09 -4.65
C ARG A 31 7.27 16.19 -6.09
N HIS A 32 7.41 15.07 -6.77
CA HIS A 32 7.81 15.02 -8.18
C HIS A 32 6.69 15.37 -9.18
N GLY A 33 5.57 15.91 -8.70
CA GLY A 33 4.47 16.39 -9.54
C GLY A 33 3.58 15.31 -10.12
N LYS A 34 3.72 14.05 -9.69
CA LYS A 34 2.86 12.96 -10.17
C LYS A 34 1.48 13.02 -9.50
N LYS A 35 0.45 12.75 -10.28
CA LYS A 35 -0.90 12.52 -9.77
C LYS A 35 -0.97 11.09 -9.23
N VAL A 36 -0.93 10.97 -7.91
CA VAL A 36 -0.98 9.68 -7.23
C VAL A 36 -2.32 9.45 -6.54
N ALA A 37 -2.70 8.19 -6.40
CA ALA A 37 -3.79 7.75 -5.56
C ALA A 37 -3.34 6.59 -4.68
N ALA A 38 -4.03 6.38 -3.57
CA ALA A 38 -3.81 5.26 -2.69
C ALA A 38 -5.04 4.33 -2.69
N ALA A 39 -4.80 3.05 -2.41
CA ALA A 39 -5.88 2.13 -2.05
C ALA A 39 -5.45 1.30 -0.86
N LYS A 40 -6.35 1.06 0.08
CA LYS A 40 -6.09 0.20 1.25
C LYS A 40 -6.77 -1.14 1.08
N CYS A 41 -6.04 -2.22 1.28
CA CYS A 41 -6.62 -3.56 1.33
C CYS A 41 -7.39 -3.74 2.64
N GLY A 42 -8.60 -4.34 2.54
CA GLY A 42 -9.42 -4.66 3.68
C GLY A 42 -10.15 -3.46 4.34
N PRO A 43 -10.86 -3.72 5.45
CA PRO A 43 -11.78 -2.78 6.07
C PRO A 43 -11.06 -1.82 7.05
N ASP A 44 -10.07 -1.10 6.58
CA ASP A 44 -9.31 -0.12 7.36
C ASP A 44 -9.82 1.30 7.08
N TYR A 45 -10.21 2.03 8.12
CA TYR A 45 -10.66 3.42 8.01
C TYR A 45 -9.53 4.43 8.26
N ILE A 46 -8.50 4.04 9.02
CA ILE A 46 -7.47 4.96 9.52
C ILE A 46 -6.51 5.36 8.41
N ASP A 47 -5.93 4.37 7.72
CA ASP A 47 -4.95 4.64 6.68
C ASP A 47 -5.55 5.45 5.50
N PRO A 48 -6.73 5.11 4.93
CA PRO A 48 -7.36 5.95 3.92
C PRO A 48 -7.68 7.37 4.39
N MET A 49 -8.13 7.53 5.63
CA MET A 49 -8.34 8.87 6.21
C MET A 49 -7.03 9.65 6.31
N PHE A 50 -5.94 8.98 6.72
CA PHE A 50 -4.63 9.59 6.80
C PHE A 50 -4.14 10.05 5.42
N HIS A 51 -4.25 9.19 4.40
CA HIS A 51 -3.89 9.54 3.03
C HIS A 51 -4.65 10.78 2.54
N ARG A 52 -5.96 10.87 2.81
CA ARG A 52 -6.79 12.00 2.37
C ARG A 52 -6.54 13.27 3.18
N LYS A 53 -6.54 13.18 4.50
CA LYS A 53 -6.44 14.35 5.37
C LYS A 53 -5.03 14.91 5.50
N VAL A 54 -4.04 14.04 5.63
CA VAL A 54 -2.66 14.44 5.87
C VAL A 54 -1.91 14.61 4.55
N LEU A 55 -1.96 13.63 3.67
CA LEU A 55 -1.25 13.71 2.39
C LEU A 55 -2.02 14.49 1.30
N GLY A 56 -3.33 14.70 1.48
CA GLY A 56 -4.18 15.29 0.44
C GLY A 56 -4.25 14.43 -0.83
N ILE A 57 -4.19 13.10 -0.68
CA ILE A 57 -4.15 12.13 -1.77
C ILE A 57 -5.46 11.32 -1.75
N PRO A 58 -6.16 11.16 -2.90
CA PRO A 58 -7.32 10.29 -2.98
C PRO A 58 -6.99 8.88 -2.51
N SER A 59 -7.87 8.28 -1.72
CA SER A 59 -7.67 6.93 -1.20
C SER A 59 -9.00 6.21 -1.07
N CYS A 60 -9.05 4.97 -1.52
CA CYS A 60 -10.20 4.08 -1.46
C CYS A 60 -9.90 2.79 -0.69
N ASN A 61 -10.93 2.00 -0.38
CA ASN A 61 -10.78 0.67 0.19
C ASN A 61 -11.08 -0.39 -0.87
N ILE A 62 -10.28 -1.46 -0.88
CA ILE A 62 -10.49 -2.63 -1.72
C ILE A 62 -10.60 -3.86 -0.82
N ASP A 63 -11.80 -4.42 -0.73
CA ASP A 63 -12.09 -5.51 0.18
C ASP A 63 -12.80 -6.66 -0.55
N THR A 64 -12.11 -7.79 -0.69
CA THR A 64 -12.62 -8.99 -1.34
C THR A 64 -13.56 -9.80 -0.46
N TYR A 65 -13.74 -9.41 0.81
CA TYR A 65 -14.73 -10.01 1.69
C TYR A 65 -16.12 -9.44 1.46
N PHE A 66 -16.23 -8.11 1.32
CA PHE A 66 -17.51 -7.42 1.16
C PHE A 66 -17.96 -7.29 -0.30
N THR A 67 -17.01 -7.37 -1.25
CA THR A 67 -17.32 -7.11 -2.66
C THR A 67 -16.86 -8.25 -3.58
N ALA A 68 -17.62 -8.48 -4.67
CA ALA A 68 -17.22 -9.41 -5.70
C ALA A 68 -15.96 -8.94 -6.44
N ARG A 69 -15.26 -9.85 -7.10
CA ARG A 69 -13.98 -9.58 -7.78
C ARG A 69 -14.07 -8.47 -8.82
N GLU A 70 -15.11 -8.50 -9.63
CA GLU A 70 -15.38 -7.53 -10.69
C GLU A 70 -15.62 -6.15 -10.10
N VAL A 71 -16.36 -6.10 -8.99
CA VAL A 71 -16.62 -4.87 -8.22
C VAL A 71 -15.34 -4.31 -7.62
N CYS A 72 -14.46 -5.15 -7.04
CA CYS A 72 -13.15 -4.69 -6.54
C CYS A 72 -12.32 -3.99 -7.63
N ARG A 73 -12.30 -4.53 -8.86
CA ARG A 73 -11.58 -3.93 -9.99
C ARG A 73 -12.18 -2.59 -10.40
N SER A 74 -13.50 -2.49 -10.42
CA SER A 74 -14.22 -1.26 -10.76
C SER A 74 -14.00 -0.19 -9.68
N LEU A 75 -14.11 -0.55 -8.41
CA LEU A 75 -13.84 0.37 -7.27
C LEU A 75 -12.40 0.90 -7.32
N LEU A 76 -11.41 0.04 -7.61
CA LEU A 76 -10.03 0.47 -7.77
C LEU A 76 -9.88 1.44 -8.95
N ALA A 77 -10.51 1.15 -10.08
CA ALA A 77 -10.45 1.99 -11.26
C ALA A 77 -11.14 3.35 -11.08
N GLU A 78 -12.19 3.40 -10.28
CA GLU A 78 -12.94 4.62 -9.95
C GLU A 78 -12.27 5.42 -8.84
N GLY A 79 -11.89 4.76 -7.74
CA GLY A 79 -11.22 5.39 -6.60
C GLY A 79 -9.85 5.98 -6.93
N CYS A 80 -9.18 5.44 -7.97
CA CYS A 80 -7.91 5.95 -8.49
C CYS A 80 -8.06 6.70 -9.82
N ALA A 81 -9.27 7.17 -10.17
CA ALA A 81 -9.50 7.83 -11.45
C ALA A 81 -8.69 9.13 -11.57
N GLY A 82 -8.00 9.29 -12.69
CA GLY A 82 -7.15 10.46 -12.96
C GLY A 82 -5.75 10.40 -12.34
N ALA A 83 -5.42 9.37 -11.58
CA ALA A 83 -4.07 9.13 -11.11
C ALA A 83 -3.19 8.53 -12.22
N GLU A 84 -1.92 8.92 -12.23
CA GLU A 84 -0.87 8.37 -13.09
C GLU A 84 -0.26 7.10 -12.45
N LEU A 85 -0.31 7.03 -11.11
CA LEU A 85 0.18 5.91 -10.32
C LEU A 85 -0.72 5.67 -9.10
N ALA A 86 -1.08 4.42 -8.86
CA ALA A 86 -1.76 4.00 -7.64
C ALA A 86 -0.86 3.11 -6.78
N ILE A 87 -0.79 3.41 -5.48
CA ILE A 87 -0.09 2.58 -4.49
C ILE A 87 -1.15 1.91 -3.61
N LEU A 88 -1.20 0.58 -3.67
CA LEU A 88 -2.07 -0.20 -2.82
C LEU A 88 -1.31 -0.59 -1.55
N GLU A 89 -1.89 -0.35 -0.39
CA GLU A 89 -1.33 -0.75 0.90
C GLU A 89 -2.00 -2.02 1.41
N GLY A 90 -1.21 -3.07 1.59
CA GLY A 90 -1.65 -4.33 2.15
C GLY A 90 -1.97 -4.26 3.65
N VAL A 91 -2.76 -5.21 4.11
CA VAL A 91 -3.11 -5.40 5.52
C VAL A 91 -2.45 -6.67 6.06
N MET A 92 -2.09 -6.71 7.34
CA MET A 92 -1.50 -7.89 8.01
C MET A 92 -0.29 -8.47 7.25
N GLY A 93 -0.08 -9.79 7.29
CA GLY A 93 0.82 -10.50 6.39
C GLY A 93 0.17 -10.75 5.02
N TYR A 94 0.99 -10.94 4.00
CA TYR A 94 0.54 -11.03 2.61
C TYR A 94 -0.54 -12.11 2.40
N TYR A 95 -0.35 -13.27 3.03
CA TYR A 95 -1.27 -14.41 2.94
C TYR A 95 -2.27 -14.49 4.10
N ASP A 96 -2.17 -13.59 5.08
CA ASP A 96 -3.04 -13.61 6.26
C ASP A 96 -4.40 -13.03 5.91
N GLY A 97 -5.42 -13.86 5.88
CA GLY A 97 -6.79 -13.47 5.60
C GLY A 97 -7.73 -13.82 6.75
N LEU A 98 -8.95 -14.19 6.40
CA LEU A 98 -10.05 -14.37 7.32
C LEU A 98 -9.72 -15.35 8.46
N GLY A 99 -9.82 -14.86 9.69
CA GLY A 99 -9.58 -15.65 10.90
C GLY A 99 -8.13 -16.08 11.13
N GLY A 100 -7.16 -15.55 10.32
CA GLY A 100 -5.76 -15.96 10.39
C GLY A 100 -5.49 -17.41 9.95
N GLN A 101 -6.46 -18.05 9.32
CA GLN A 101 -6.38 -19.46 8.88
C GLN A 101 -6.70 -19.65 7.39
N SER A 102 -6.96 -18.57 6.68
CA SER A 102 -7.37 -18.57 5.29
C SER A 102 -6.70 -17.42 4.53
N GLU A 103 -6.47 -17.62 3.23
CA GLU A 103 -6.03 -16.57 2.31
C GLU A 103 -7.19 -15.68 1.82
N LYS A 104 -8.44 -16.06 2.14
CA LYS A 104 -9.62 -15.28 1.75
C LYS A 104 -9.59 -13.93 2.44
N ALA A 105 -9.88 -12.87 1.69
CA ALA A 105 -9.83 -11.48 2.13
C ALA A 105 -8.42 -11.02 2.57
N SER A 106 -7.36 -11.73 2.15
CA SER A 106 -5.97 -11.32 2.38
C SER A 106 -5.50 -10.28 1.36
N THR A 107 -4.36 -9.69 1.65
CA THR A 107 -3.64 -8.84 0.69
C THR A 107 -3.30 -9.59 -0.61
N TYR A 108 -2.97 -10.89 -0.52
CA TYR A 108 -2.73 -11.74 -1.67
C TYR A 108 -3.99 -11.88 -2.56
N GLU A 109 -5.16 -12.08 -1.96
CA GLU A 109 -6.39 -12.17 -2.75
C GLU A 109 -6.69 -10.85 -3.48
N VAL A 110 -6.47 -9.70 -2.84
CA VAL A 110 -6.61 -8.39 -3.50
C VAL A 110 -5.62 -8.25 -4.65
N ALA A 111 -4.34 -8.58 -4.44
CA ALA A 111 -3.32 -8.54 -5.50
C ALA A 111 -3.71 -9.42 -6.70
N LYS A 112 -4.19 -10.64 -6.44
CA LYS A 112 -4.64 -11.58 -7.45
C LYS A 112 -5.88 -11.09 -8.20
N VAL A 113 -6.89 -10.60 -7.48
CA VAL A 113 -8.15 -10.10 -8.08
C VAL A 113 -7.89 -8.88 -8.96
N THR A 114 -7.04 -7.97 -8.50
CA THR A 114 -6.71 -6.74 -9.24
C THR A 114 -5.52 -6.91 -10.20
N GLU A 115 -4.91 -8.10 -10.24
CA GLU A 115 -3.71 -8.41 -11.04
C GLU A 115 -2.60 -7.37 -10.83
N THR A 116 -2.42 -6.96 -9.56
CA THR A 116 -1.47 -5.89 -9.19
C THR A 116 -0.12 -6.49 -8.85
N PRO A 117 0.99 -6.00 -9.46
CA PRO A 117 2.35 -6.37 -9.06
C PRO A 117 2.61 -6.05 -7.59
N VAL A 118 3.33 -6.93 -6.91
CA VAL A 118 3.57 -6.84 -5.46
C VAL A 118 5.02 -6.51 -5.18
N ILE A 119 5.23 -5.54 -4.31
CA ILE A 119 6.52 -5.21 -3.71
C ILE A 119 6.48 -5.65 -2.25
N LEU A 120 7.39 -6.54 -1.88
CA LEU A 120 7.44 -7.10 -0.53
C LEU A 120 8.28 -6.21 0.40
N VAL A 121 7.67 -5.62 1.40
CA VAL A 121 8.34 -4.85 2.46
C VAL A 121 8.75 -5.79 3.58
N VAL A 122 10.06 -5.90 3.82
CA VAL A 122 10.61 -6.87 4.77
C VAL A 122 11.43 -6.15 5.84
N ASP A 123 11.18 -6.48 7.10
CA ASP A 123 12.03 -6.05 8.24
C ASP A 123 13.35 -6.84 8.18
N GLY A 124 14.44 -6.14 7.86
CA GLY A 124 15.78 -6.72 7.72
C GLY A 124 16.63 -6.67 8.99
N LYS A 125 16.06 -6.18 10.11
CA LYS A 125 16.81 -6.05 11.36
C LYS A 125 17.31 -7.40 11.88
N GLY A 126 18.62 -7.51 12.05
CA GLY A 126 19.25 -8.71 12.61
C GLY A 126 19.16 -9.96 11.70
N ALA A 127 18.82 -9.80 10.41
CA ALA A 127 18.69 -10.90 9.48
C ALA A 127 19.74 -10.80 8.33
N SER A 128 20.11 -11.93 7.76
CA SER A 128 21.05 -12.06 6.66
C SER A 128 20.55 -13.16 5.71
N VAL A 129 21.27 -14.26 5.52
CA VAL A 129 20.88 -15.37 4.63
C VAL A 129 19.49 -15.94 4.96
N SER A 130 19.10 -16.00 6.23
CA SER A 130 17.77 -16.46 6.64
C SER A 130 16.65 -15.59 6.05
N LEU A 131 16.94 -14.32 5.74
CA LEU A 131 15.98 -13.41 5.10
C LEU A 131 15.65 -13.87 3.68
N ALA A 132 16.66 -14.36 2.94
CA ALA A 132 16.46 -14.92 1.60
C ALA A 132 15.53 -16.14 1.64
N ALA A 133 15.73 -17.06 2.58
CA ALA A 133 14.86 -18.22 2.76
C ALA A 133 13.40 -17.81 3.06
N TRP A 134 13.21 -16.77 3.88
CA TRP A 134 11.87 -16.24 4.19
C TRP A 134 11.21 -15.63 2.95
N ILE A 135 11.96 -14.80 2.21
CA ILE A 135 11.46 -14.15 0.99
C ILE A 135 11.14 -15.20 -0.09
N GLN A 136 12.03 -16.17 -0.31
CA GLN A 136 11.78 -17.27 -1.23
C GLN A 136 10.52 -18.07 -0.86
N GLY A 137 10.32 -18.33 0.44
CA GLY A 137 9.09 -18.94 0.96
C GLY A 137 7.85 -18.14 0.59
N MET A 138 7.89 -16.80 0.77
CA MET A 138 6.80 -15.91 0.38
C MET A 138 6.52 -15.94 -1.13
N MET A 139 7.58 -15.99 -1.95
CA MET A 139 7.45 -16.00 -3.41
C MET A 139 6.90 -17.32 -3.94
N THR A 140 7.30 -18.44 -3.34
CA THR A 140 7.01 -19.78 -3.85
C THR A 140 5.80 -20.45 -3.20
N TYR A 141 5.31 -19.92 -2.07
CA TYR A 141 4.16 -20.46 -1.36
C TYR A 141 2.91 -20.53 -2.25
N ARG A 142 2.74 -19.56 -3.14
CA ARG A 142 1.78 -19.58 -4.24
C ARG A 142 2.46 -19.25 -5.56
N LYS A 143 2.18 -20.03 -6.61
CA LYS A 143 2.77 -19.83 -7.94
C LYS A 143 2.44 -18.48 -8.56
N ASP A 144 1.32 -17.89 -8.16
CA ASP A 144 0.79 -16.61 -8.59
C ASP A 144 0.94 -15.51 -7.51
N SER A 145 1.98 -15.60 -6.67
CA SER A 145 2.30 -14.61 -5.63
C SER A 145 2.50 -13.19 -6.17
N ASN A 146 2.88 -13.07 -7.44
CA ASN A 146 3.14 -11.82 -8.16
C ASN A 146 4.12 -10.86 -7.46
N ILE A 147 5.01 -11.39 -6.59
CA ILE A 147 6.05 -10.61 -5.91
C ILE A 147 7.15 -10.30 -6.92
N GLN A 148 7.37 -9.02 -7.23
CA GLN A 148 8.28 -8.56 -8.28
C GLN A 148 9.43 -7.68 -7.77
N GLY A 149 9.48 -7.38 -6.48
CA GLY A 149 10.54 -6.60 -5.89
C GLY A 149 10.50 -6.60 -4.37
N ILE A 150 11.57 -6.13 -3.77
CA ILE A 150 11.77 -6.09 -2.32
C ILE A 150 12.11 -4.67 -1.88
N LEU A 151 11.51 -4.22 -0.79
CA LEU A 151 11.93 -3.05 -0.02
C LEU A 151 12.32 -3.50 1.38
N LEU A 152 13.47 -3.03 1.86
CA LEU A 152 14.00 -3.42 3.16
C LEU A 152 13.74 -2.34 4.20
N ASN A 153 13.19 -2.71 5.33
CA ASN A 153 13.00 -1.82 6.47
C ASN A 153 14.02 -2.13 7.58
N LYS A 154 14.44 -1.11 8.31
CA LYS A 154 15.38 -1.19 9.44
C LYS A 154 16.75 -1.78 9.05
N VAL A 155 17.25 -1.44 7.89
CA VAL A 155 18.58 -1.84 7.40
C VAL A 155 19.49 -0.62 7.37
N SER A 156 20.69 -0.73 7.94
CA SER A 156 21.65 0.37 7.88
C SER A 156 22.25 0.53 6.48
N GLY A 157 22.59 1.78 6.10
CA GLY A 157 23.19 2.08 4.80
C GLY A 157 24.50 1.34 4.54
N GLY A 158 25.31 1.12 5.59
CA GLY A 158 26.55 0.35 5.46
C GLY A 158 26.36 -1.16 5.22
N TYR A 159 25.23 -1.70 5.65
CA TYR A 159 24.92 -3.13 5.46
C TYR A 159 24.08 -3.39 4.18
N TYR A 160 23.31 -2.40 3.76
CA TYR A 160 22.39 -2.52 2.61
C TYR A 160 23.03 -3.09 1.33
N PRO A 161 24.22 -2.62 0.88
CA PRO A 161 24.79 -3.12 -0.38
C PRO A 161 25.04 -4.63 -0.36
N ARG A 162 25.56 -5.17 0.74
CA ARG A 162 25.82 -6.61 0.91
C ARG A 162 24.52 -7.42 0.96
N LEU A 163 23.52 -6.91 1.68
CA LEU A 163 22.25 -7.58 1.81
C LEU A 163 21.48 -7.55 0.48
N LYS A 164 21.55 -6.44 -0.27
CA LYS A 164 20.99 -6.31 -1.61
C LYS A 164 21.57 -7.36 -2.55
N GLU A 165 22.89 -7.44 -2.67
CA GLU A 165 23.58 -8.42 -3.53
C GLU A 165 23.16 -9.85 -3.20
N LEU A 166 23.18 -10.21 -1.92
CA LEU A 166 22.75 -11.52 -1.43
C LEU A 166 21.31 -11.85 -1.84
N LEU A 167 20.37 -10.93 -1.58
CA LEU A 167 18.96 -11.17 -1.82
C LEU A 167 18.63 -11.20 -3.31
N GLU A 168 19.27 -10.37 -4.12
CA GLU A 168 19.08 -10.39 -5.57
C GLU A 168 19.63 -11.68 -6.19
N GLN A 169 20.75 -12.21 -5.67
CA GLN A 169 21.31 -13.51 -6.09
C GLN A 169 20.41 -14.68 -5.69
N GLU A 170 19.92 -14.70 -4.46
CA GLU A 170 19.13 -15.82 -3.94
C GLU A 170 17.68 -15.79 -4.41
N CYS A 171 17.07 -14.63 -4.49
CA CYS A 171 15.64 -14.50 -4.79
C CYS A 171 15.35 -14.22 -6.27
N GLN A 172 16.35 -13.82 -7.08
CA GLN A 172 16.22 -13.51 -8.50
C GLN A 172 15.17 -12.41 -8.80
N ILE A 173 14.94 -11.50 -7.85
CA ILE A 173 14.11 -10.30 -8.00
C ILE A 173 14.83 -9.08 -7.43
N PRO A 174 14.57 -7.85 -7.92
CA PRO A 174 15.30 -6.66 -7.51
C PRO A 174 15.00 -6.27 -6.05
N VAL A 175 16.04 -5.84 -5.34
CA VAL A 175 15.93 -5.10 -4.08
C VAL A 175 15.95 -3.61 -4.40
N LEU A 176 14.80 -2.97 -4.25
CA LEU A 176 14.51 -1.63 -4.77
C LEU A 176 14.90 -0.49 -3.81
N GLY A 177 15.34 -0.81 -2.61
CA GLY A 177 15.77 0.18 -1.66
C GLY A 177 15.55 -0.23 -0.21
N TYR A 178 15.81 0.73 0.69
CA TYR A 178 15.70 0.48 2.12
C TYR A 178 15.31 1.74 2.91
N LEU A 179 14.81 1.53 4.13
CA LEU A 179 14.73 2.54 5.17
C LEU A 179 15.61 2.13 6.36
N PRO A 180 16.40 3.05 6.92
CA PRO A 180 17.19 2.78 8.11
C PRO A 180 16.31 2.70 9.37
N GLU A 181 16.84 2.06 10.42
CA GLU A 181 16.20 2.14 11.73
C GLU A 181 16.51 3.51 12.36
N LYS A 182 15.53 4.40 12.38
CA LYS A 182 15.62 5.72 13.02
C LYS A 182 14.39 5.96 13.88
N LYS A 183 14.58 6.61 15.04
CA LYS A 183 13.47 6.96 15.95
C LYS A 183 12.49 7.93 15.29
N GLU A 184 12.99 8.79 14.45
CA GLU A 184 12.24 9.80 13.69
C GLU A 184 11.28 9.17 12.69
N LEU A 185 11.56 7.93 12.23
CA LEU A 185 10.71 7.19 11.29
C LEU A 185 9.57 6.42 11.97
N VAL A 186 9.48 6.45 13.29
CA VAL A 186 8.34 5.86 14.00
C VAL A 186 7.11 6.72 13.72
N ILE A 187 6.08 6.09 13.13
CA ILE A 187 4.82 6.77 12.86
C ILE A 187 4.26 7.31 14.17
N PRO A 188 3.98 8.61 14.29
CA PRO A 188 3.32 9.16 15.45
C PRO A 188 2.02 8.42 15.74
N SER A 189 1.65 8.30 17.03
CA SER A 189 0.44 7.58 17.42
C SER A 189 -0.77 8.14 16.68
N ARG A 190 -1.43 7.29 15.89
CA ARG A 190 -2.63 7.66 15.14
C ARG A 190 -3.83 7.42 16.03
N HIS A 191 -4.34 8.48 16.65
CA HIS A 191 -5.60 8.42 17.36
C HIS A 191 -6.76 8.40 16.36
N LEU A 192 -7.74 7.56 16.62
CA LEU A 192 -8.94 7.43 15.84
C LEU A 192 -9.74 8.77 15.83
N GLY A 193 -9.87 9.37 14.68
CA GLY A 193 -10.88 10.40 14.42
C GLY A 193 -10.43 11.87 14.35
N LEU A 194 -9.51 12.34 15.16
CA LEU A 194 -9.09 13.74 15.19
C LEU A 194 -7.58 13.88 15.15
N VAL A 195 -7.10 14.56 14.13
CA VAL A 195 -5.74 15.08 14.10
C VAL A 195 -5.82 16.55 14.43
N SER A 196 -5.27 16.98 15.57
CA SER A 196 -5.19 18.38 15.93
C SER A 196 -4.24 19.14 14.99
N PRO A 197 -4.35 20.49 14.86
CA PRO A 197 -3.42 21.27 14.05
C PRO A 197 -1.94 21.03 14.40
N LYS A 198 -1.63 20.85 15.69
CA LYS A 198 -0.27 20.56 16.16
C LYS A 198 0.21 19.16 15.74
N GLU A 199 -0.69 18.19 15.73
CA GLU A 199 -0.39 16.85 15.23
C GLU A 199 -0.22 16.85 13.71
N MET A 200 -0.98 17.68 12.98
CA MET A 200 -0.82 17.87 11.53
C MET A 200 0.58 18.37 11.19
N GLU A 201 1.07 19.43 11.87
CA GLU A 201 2.44 19.92 11.67
C GLU A 201 3.51 18.85 11.95
N ALA A 202 3.30 18.02 12.98
CA ALA A 202 4.20 16.91 13.30
C ALA A 202 4.17 15.81 12.22
N PHE A 203 3.01 15.52 11.66
CA PHE A 203 2.86 14.57 10.56
C PHE A 203 3.47 15.10 9.26
N ASP A 204 3.25 16.36 8.92
CA ASP A 204 3.84 16.98 7.72
C ASP A 204 5.37 16.90 7.77
N LYS A 205 5.97 17.28 8.91
CA LYS A 205 7.40 17.18 9.09
C LYS A 205 7.91 15.73 8.99
N TRP A 206 7.21 14.80 9.64
CA TRP A 206 7.55 13.38 9.58
C TRP A 206 7.50 12.83 8.15
N ILE A 207 6.48 13.18 7.37
CA ILE A 207 6.32 12.75 5.99
C ILE A 207 7.45 13.28 5.11
N GLU A 208 7.82 14.56 5.26
CA GLU A 208 8.93 15.15 4.51
C GLU A 208 10.25 14.44 4.83
N GLU A 209 10.54 14.17 6.12
CA GLU A 209 11.74 13.42 6.52
C GLU A 209 11.76 12.00 5.92
N VAL A 210 10.62 11.31 5.89
CA VAL A 210 10.51 9.98 5.27
C VAL A 210 10.73 10.08 3.77
N ALA A 211 10.12 11.05 3.10
CA ALA A 211 10.25 11.25 1.66
C ALA A 211 11.69 11.57 1.27
N ASP A 212 12.40 12.43 2.03
CA ASP A 212 13.81 12.75 1.82
C ASP A 212 14.68 11.49 1.86
N ILE A 213 14.47 10.64 2.86
CA ILE A 213 15.23 9.39 2.97
C ILE A 213 14.91 8.45 1.81
N LEU A 214 13.65 8.32 1.42
CA LEU A 214 13.24 7.45 0.31
C LEU A 214 13.78 7.95 -1.04
N GLU A 215 13.88 9.26 -1.24
CA GLU A 215 14.47 9.85 -2.44
C GLU A 215 15.94 9.44 -2.63
N GLU A 216 16.69 9.32 -1.52
CA GLU A 216 18.09 8.91 -1.54
C GLU A 216 18.29 7.39 -1.55
N THR A 217 17.35 6.62 -0.99
CA THR A 217 17.57 5.20 -0.68
C THR A 217 16.74 4.23 -1.51
N VAL A 218 15.76 4.71 -2.27
CA VAL A 218 14.85 3.88 -3.08
C VAL A 218 15.02 4.18 -4.57
N GLU A 219 15.12 3.13 -5.36
CA GLU A 219 15.13 3.20 -6.83
C GLU A 219 13.68 3.36 -7.33
N TRP A 220 13.08 4.52 -7.06
CA TRP A 220 11.66 4.79 -7.28
C TRP A 220 11.25 4.73 -8.77
N GLU A 221 12.17 5.01 -9.71
CA GLU A 221 11.91 4.81 -11.15
C GLU A 221 11.76 3.32 -11.50
N LYS A 222 12.43 2.42 -10.78
CA LYS A 222 12.23 0.98 -10.97
C LYS A 222 10.87 0.52 -10.42
N LEU A 223 10.41 1.12 -9.32
CA LEU A 223 9.04 0.91 -8.84
C LEU A 223 8.00 1.31 -9.88
N GLU A 224 8.22 2.44 -10.57
CA GLU A 224 7.34 2.87 -11.66
C GLU A 224 7.31 1.86 -12.81
N LYS A 225 8.47 1.34 -13.22
CA LYS A 225 8.53 0.32 -14.29
C LYS A 225 7.74 -0.93 -13.90
N ILE A 226 7.79 -1.35 -12.64
CA ILE A 226 6.98 -2.45 -12.15
C ILE A 226 5.49 -2.07 -12.21
N ALA A 227 5.12 -0.86 -11.80
CA ALA A 227 3.75 -0.38 -11.87
C ALA A 227 3.20 -0.30 -13.30
N GLU A 228 4.03 0.12 -14.25
CA GLU A 228 3.70 0.17 -15.69
C GLU A 228 3.43 -1.23 -16.26
N GLY A 229 4.05 -2.26 -15.70
CA GLY A 229 3.81 -3.67 -16.03
C GLY A 229 2.45 -4.19 -15.58
N ALA A 230 1.70 -3.47 -14.75
CA ALA A 230 0.37 -3.89 -14.31
C ALA A 230 -0.60 -4.01 -15.51
N PRO A 231 -1.37 -5.11 -15.62
CA PRO A 231 -2.34 -5.31 -16.69
C PRO A 231 -3.45 -4.25 -16.66
N LEU A 232 -4.20 -4.15 -17.76
CA LEU A 232 -5.40 -3.32 -17.80
C LEU A 232 -6.41 -3.81 -16.76
N LEU A 233 -7.00 -2.87 -16.02
CA LEU A 233 -8.12 -3.20 -15.14
C LEU A 233 -9.38 -3.43 -15.97
N CYS A 234 -9.81 -4.68 -15.99
CA CYS A 234 -11.08 -5.09 -16.59
C CYS A 234 -12.11 -5.21 -15.45
N GLY A 235 -12.74 -4.10 -15.11
CA GLY A 235 -13.93 -4.08 -14.26
C GLY A 235 -15.20 -4.11 -15.14
N GLU A 236 -16.27 -4.63 -14.60
CA GLU A 236 -17.60 -4.46 -15.20
C GLU A 236 -18.17 -3.10 -14.79
N ASP A 237 -19.01 -2.52 -15.61
CA ASP A 237 -19.79 -1.36 -15.19
C ASP A 237 -20.68 -1.78 -14.02
N ILE A 238 -20.42 -1.22 -12.85
CA ILE A 238 -21.26 -1.49 -11.68
C ILE A 238 -22.62 -0.86 -11.97
N ALA A 239 -23.60 -1.69 -12.23
CA ALA A 239 -24.99 -1.25 -12.33
C ALA A 239 -25.46 -0.83 -10.93
N VAL A 240 -25.24 0.44 -10.58
CA VAL A 240 -25.82 1.00 -9.36
C VAL A 240 -27.34 1.01 -9.51
N PRO A 241 -28.10 0.28 -8.66
CA PRO A 241 -29.55 0.31 -8.73
C PRO A 241 -30.04 1.76 -8.59
N ARG A 242 -30.70 2.27 -9.61
CA ARG A 242 -31.33 3.59 -9.52
C ARG A 242 -32.61 3.45 -8.70
N LEU A 243 -32.61 4.09 -7.53
CA LEU A 243 -33.84 4.20 -6.75
C LEU A 243 -34.85 5.07 -7.52
N PRO A 244 -36.13 4.65 -7.59
CA PRO A 244 -37.16 5.46 -8.22
C PRO A 244 -37.40 6.72 -7.38
N GLY A 245 -37.09 7.89 -7.96
CA GLY A 245 -37.30 9.19 -7.34
C GLY A 245 -36.06 9.78 -6.63
N LYS A 246 -36.23 11.00 -6.11
CA LYS A 246 -35.20 11.69 -5.34
C LYS A 246 -35.31 11.29 -3.88
N VAL A 247 -34.25 10.72 -3.32
CA VAL A 247 -34.14 10.42 -1.89
C VAL A 247 -33.20 11.44 -1.24
N ARG A 248 -33.45 11.76 0.03
CA ARG A 248 -32.52 12.52 0.86
C ARG A 248 -31.90 11.55 1.86
N ILE A 249 -30.58 11.46 1.84
CA ILE A 249 -29.82 10.67 2.80
C ILE A 249 -29.15 11.62 3.77
N GLY A 250 -29.47 11.49 5.07
CA GLY A 250 -28.78 12.21 6.12
C GLY A 250 -27.58 11.40 6.59
N VAL A 251 -26.39 12.03 6.60
CA VAL A 251 -25.17 11.41 7.09
C VAL A 251 -24.69 12.21 8.29
N ALA A 252 -24.60 11.57 9.46
CA ALA A 252 -23.94 12.15 10.63
C ALA A 252 -22.43 12.15 10.37
N ARG A 253 -21.80 13.33 10.36
CA ARG A 253 -20.37 13.44 10.12
C ARG A 253 -19.75 14.48 11.04
N ASP A 254 -19.15 14.01 12.12
CA ASP A 254 -18.43 14.78 13.11
C ASP A 254 -17.25 13.98 13.68
N GLU A 255 -16.73 14.40 14.82
CA GLU A 255 -15.62 13.77 15.50
C GLU A 255 -15.94 12.34 15.97
N ALA A 256 -17.18 12.06 16.35
CA ALA A 256 -17.63 10.75 16.80
C ALA A 256 -18.08 9.86 15.63
N PHE A 257 -18.63 10.46 14.58
CA PHE A 257 -19.15 9.79 13.38
C PHE A 257 -18.22 10.08 12.19
N SER A 258 -17.07 9.42 12.13
CA SER A 258 -16.03 9.68 11.12
C SER A 258 -15.61 8.45 10.31
N PHE A 259 -16.15 7.26 10.64
CA PHE A 259 -15.77 6.00 9.97
C PHE A 259 -16.71 5.68 8.82
N TYR A 260 -16.42 6.25 7.67
CA TYR A 260 -17.13 6.00 6.42
C TYR A 260 -16.15 5.61 5.32
N TYR A 261 -16.55 4.67 4.49
CA TYR A 261 -15.92 4.51 3.18
C TYR A 261 -16.46 5.60 2.26
N GLU A 262 -15.59 6.25 1.52
CA GLU A 262 -16.00 7.30 0.57
C GLU A 262 -16.78 6.73 -0.63
N GLU A 263 -16.67 5.42 -0.84
CA GLU A 263 -17.37 4.68 -1.88
C GLU A 263 -18.85 4.36 -1.56
N ASN A 264 -19.31 4.62 -0.33
CA ASN A 264 -20.68 4.35 0.12
C ASN A 264 -21.69 5.42 -0.29
#